data_e3674a10b33cc1fd0fcff9339a695b7b
#
_entry.id   e3674a10b33cc1fd0fcff9339a695b7b
#
_cell.length_a   1.000
_cell.length_b   1.000
_cell.length_c   1.000
_cell.angle_alpha   90.00
_cell.angle_beta   90.00
_cell.angle_gamma   90.00
#
_symmetry.space_group_name_H-M   'P 1'
#
loop_
_entity.id
_entity.type
_entity.pdbx_description
1 polymer ?
#
loop_
_entity_poly.entity_id
_entity_poly.type
_entity_poly.pdbx_seq_one_letter_code
_entity_poly.pdbx_strand_id
1 'polypeptide(L)'
;MKQIDVFEYLPQIMRELKKGILVNTKNGDKTNSMTIAWGQVGIEWRKLFFTTYIRHGRFTHEQIENTKEFTVSVPIERTPEIAKAIAYIGSRSGKDINKLADCNLTLVDGIEVNSPAIKEIPLTLECKVIYSQEQEIDKIPAELKEQFYPQNVD
;
A
#
# COMPACT_ATOMS: atom_id res chain seq x y z
N MET A 1 10.05 13.87 9.38
CA MET A 1 10.59 12.55 8.95
C MET A 1 12.09 12.68 8.68
N LYS A 2 12.86 11.58 8.66
CA LYS A 2 14.28 11.52 8.32
C LYS A 2 14.45 10.54 7.17
N GLN A 3 15.19 10.92 6.14
CA GLN A 3 15.55 10.02 5.05
C GLN A 3 16.52 8.94 5.56
N ILE A 4 16.30 7.71 5.16
CA ILE A 4 17.08 6.52 5.56
C ILE A 4 17.47 5.72 4.32
N ASP A 5 18.49 4.87 4.45
CA ASP A 5 18.85 3.94 3.39
C ASP A 5 17.84 2.78 3.37
N VAL A 6 17.12 2.64 2.27
CA VAL A 6 16.12 1.58 2.11
C VAL A 6 16.75 0.19 2.18
N PHE A 7 18.01 0.01 1.76
CA PHE A 7 18.68 -1.29 1.78
C PHE A 7 18.82 -1.87 3.20
N GLU A 8 18.90 -1.02 4.22
CA GLU A 8 18.91 -1.46 5.62
C GLU A 8 17.57 -2.07 6.05
N TYR A 9 16.47 -1.72 5.37
CA TYR A 9 15.10 -2.10 5.73
C TYR A 9 14.46 -3.11 4.78
N LEU A 10 15.10 -3.54 3.70
CA LEU A 10 14.54 -4.51 2.75
C LEU A 10 14.02 -5.79 3.42
N PRO A 11 14.77 -6.45 4.33
CA PRO A 11 14.27 -7.63 5.01
C PRO A 11 13.01 -7.35 5.85
N GLN A 12 12.93 -6.18 6.46
CA GLN A 12 11.77 -5.76 7.25
C GLN A 12 10.55 -5.52 6.34
N ILE A 13 10.74 -4.80 5.26
CA ILE A 13 9.69 -4.52 4.28
C ILE A 13 9.09 -5.84 3.77
N MET A 14 9.91 -6.78 3.33
CA MET A 14 9.45 -8.04 2.77
C MET A 14 8.77 -8.95 3.81
N ARG A 15 9.28 -8.99 5.06
CA ARG A 15 8.64 -9.76 6.14
C ARG A 15 7.26 -9.21 6.49
N GLU A 16 7.13 -7.89 6.55
CA GLU A 16 5.88 -7.24 6.93
C GLU A 16 4.87 -7.22 5.77
N LEU A 17 5.32 -7.06 4.53
CA LEU A 17 4.46 -7.13 3.35
C LEU A 17 3.64 -8.43 3.32
N LYS A 18 4.28 -9.57 3.59
CA LYS A 18 3.60 -10.87 3.65
C LYS A 18 2.48 -10.93 4.71
N LYS A 19 2.61 -10.16 5.79
CA LYS A 19 1.63 -10.09 6.89
C LYS A 19 0.57 -8.99 6.68
N GLY A 20 0.78 -8.14 5.69
CA GLY A 20 -0.02 -6.96 5.40
C GLY A 20 0.63 -5.66 5.87
N ILE A 21 0.74 -4.70 4.96
CA ILE A 21 1.19 -3.33 5.20
C ILE A 21 0.19 -2.35 4.59
N LEU A 22 0.35 -1.05 4.83
CA LEU A 22 -0.63 -0.07 4.37
C LEU A 22 -0.13 0.72 3.18
N VAL A 23 -0.95 0.83 2.14
CA VAL A 23 -0.83 1.85 1.07
C VAL A 23 -1.75 3.00 1.44
N ASN A 24 -1.19 4.21 1.51
CA ASN A 24 -1.94 5.41 1.81
C ASN A 24 -1.97 6.33 0.59
N THR A 25 -3.11 6.94 0.37
CA THR A 25 -3.39 7.82 -0.78
C THR A 25 -4.10 9.08 -0.31
N LYS A 26 -3.95 10.16 -1.08
CA LYS A 26 -4.67 11.41 -0.89
C LYS A 26 -5.03 12.00 -2.24
N ASN A 27 -6.31 12.25 -2.45
CA ASN A 27 -6.82 12.93 -3.64
C ASN A 27 -7.73 14.09 -3.19
N GLY A 28 -7.27 15.33 -3.38
CA GLY A 28 -7.88 16.49 -2.76
C GLY A 28 -7.90 16.38 -1.24
N ASP A 29 -9.06 16.51 -0.63
CA ASP A 29 -9.24 16.40 0.83
C ASP A 29 -9.50 14.95 1.30
N LYS A 30 -9.63 14.01 0.37
CA LYS A 30 -9.91 12.61 0.71
C LYS A 30 -8.62 11.80 0.87
N THR A 31 -8.34 11.41 2.09
CA THR A 31 -7.30 10.43 2.41
C THR A 31 -7.89 9.04 2.53
N ASN A 32 -7.12 8.03 2.15
CA ASN A 32 -7.49 6.63 2.33
C ASN A 32 -6.26 5.79 2.64
N SER A 33 -6.50 4.66 3.27
CA SER A 33 -5.49 3.64 3.50
C SER A 33 -6.06 2.27 3.13
N MET A 34 -5.24 1.42 2.54
CA MET A 34 -5.61 0.06 2.14
C MET A 34 -4.50 -0.91 2.55
N THR A 35 -4.89 -2.07 3.06
CA THR A 35 -3.94 -3.15 3.35
C THR A 35 -3.59 -3.90 2.07
N ILE A 36 -2.30 -4.07 1.84
CA ILE A 36 -1.73 -4.91 0.79
C ILE A 36 -0.87 -6.01 1.41
N ALA A 37 -0.80 -7.17 0.75
CA ALA A 37 0.09 -8.27 1.11
C ALA A 37 0.89 -8.79 -0.11
N TRP A 38 0.70 -8.16 -1.26
CA TRP A 38 1.36 -8.50 -2.52
C TRP A 38 2.17 -7.32 -3.03
N GLY A 39 3.40 -7.59 -3.41
CA GLY A 39 4.31 -6.58 -3.92
C GLY A 39 5.74 -7.06 -3.93
N GLN A 40 6.62 -6.20 -4.40
CA GLN A 40 8.06 -6.46 -4.45
C GLN A 40 8.85 -5.17 -4.42
N VAL A 41 10.10 -5.27 -3.97
CA VAL A 41 11.11 -4.20 -4.11
C VAL A 41 12.16 -4.68 -5.10
N GLY A 42 12.54 -3.84 -6.03
CA GLY A 42 13.49 -4.22 -7.07
C GLY A 42 14.25 -3.04 -7.64
N ILE A 43 15.08 -3.31 -8.64
CA ILE A 43 15.84 -2.32 -9.38
C ILE A 43 15.51 -2.46 -10.86
N GLU A 44 15.05 -1.38 -11.46
CA GLU A 44 14.83 -1.24 -12.90
C GLU A 44 15.24 0.18 -13.33
N TRP A 45 15.75 0.34 -14.55
CA TRP A 45 16.28 1.62 -15.05
C TRP A 45 17.27 2.30 -14.09
N ARG A 46 18.06 1.50 -13.35
CA ARG A 46 18.98 1.95 -12.29
C ARG A 46 18.32 2.72 -11.16
N LYS A 47 17.00 2.52 -10.97
CA LYS A 47 16.23 3.10 -9.87
C LYS A 47 15.66 2.00 -8.98
N LEU A 48 15.62 2.27 -7.70
CA LEU A 48 14.88 1.44 -6.78
C LEU A 48 13.38 1.70 -6.95
N PHE A 49 12.58 0.64 -7.00
CA PHE A 49 11.12 0.76 -7.10
C PHE A 49 10.41 -0.22 -6.16
N PHE A 50 9.18 0.13 -5.85
CA PHE A 50 8.22 -0.72 -5.16
C PHE A 50 7.06 -1.01 -6.11
N THR A 51 6.81 -2.29 -6.39
CA THR A 51 5.63 -2.72 -7.15
C THR A 51 4.56 -3.21 -6.20
N THR A 52 3.32 -2.82 -6.43
CA THR A 52 2.15 -3.34 -5.73
C THR A 52 1.03 -3.64 -6.69
N TYR A 53 0.12 -4.51 -6.29
CA TYR A 53 -1.04 -4.95 -7.07
C TYR A 53 -2.30 -4.43 -6.40
N ILE A 54 -3.08 -3.65 -7.12
CA ILE A 54 -4.29 -2.99 -6.59
C ILE A 54 -5.45 -3.29 -7.52
N ARG A 55 -6.43 -4.03 -7.02
CA ARG A 55 -7.61 -4.41 -7.80
C ARG A 55 -8.42 -3.18 -8.20
N HIS A 56 -8.99 -3.19 -9.41
CA HIS A 56 -9.79 -2.11 -9.98
C HIS A 56 -10.94 -1.65 -9.08
N GLY A 57 -11.60 -2.57 -8.40
CA GLY A 57 -12.72 -2.26 -7.49
C GLY A 57 -12.32 -1.57 -6.18
N ARG A 58 -11.03 -1.35 -5.92
CA ARG A 58 -10.59 -0.67 -4.69
C ARG A 58 -10.60 0.84 -4.84
N PHE A 59 -11.11 1.54 -3.85
CA PHE A 59 -11.09 3.01 -3.82
C PHE A 59 -9.67 3.58 -3.97
N THR A 60 -8.66 2.89 -3.44
CA THR A 60 -7.25 3.23 -3.62
C THR A 60 -6.83 3.25 -5.08
N HIS A 61 -7.36 2.36 -5.93
CA HIS A 61 -7.08 2.34 -7.36
C HIS A 61 -7.49 3.66 -8.02
N GLU A 62 -8.73 4.09 -7.82
CA GLU A 62 -9.25 5.36 -8.32
C GLU A 62 -8.37 6.56 -7.88
N GLN A 63 -7.95 6.58 -6.62
CA GLN A 63 -7.11 7.65 -6.09
C GLN A 63 -5.72 7.68 -6.73
N ILE A 64 -5.06 6.52 -6.86
CA ILE A 64 -3.73 6.45 -7.49
C ILE A 64 -3.79 6.78 -8.98
N GLU A 65 -4.84 6.37 -9.68
CA GLU A 65 -5.02 6.74 -11.09
C GLU A 65 -5.10 8.27 -11.28
N ASN A 66 -5.72 8.97 -10.34
CA ASN A 66 -5.86 10.42 -10.39
C ASN A 66 -4.59 11.17 -9.97
N THR A 67 -3.86 10.67 -8.96
CA THR A 67 -2.76 11.44 -8.34
C THR A 67 -1.38 10.96 -8.75
N LYS A 68 -1.26 9.69 -9.16
CA LYS A 68 0.00 9.00 -9.48
C LYS A 68 1.01 9.01 -8.32
N GLU A 69 0.50 9.11 -7.10
CA GLU A 69 1.29 9.16 -5.86
C GLU A 69 0.66 8.29 -4.77
N PHE A 70 1.50 7.68 -3.95
CA PHE A 70 1.08 6.97 -2.75
C PHE A 70 2.24 6.85 -1.76
N THR A 71 1.93 6.53 -0.51
CA THR A 71 2.94 6.08 0.45
C THR A 71 2.68 4.65 0.87
N VAL A 72 3.74 3.97 1.32
CA VAL A 72 3.65 2.63 1.91
C VAL A 72 4.14 2.73 3.35
N SER A 73 3.26 2.44 4.31
CA SER A 73 3.61 2.41 5.73
C SER A 73 3.88 0.97 6.18
N VAL A 74 5.10 0.73 6.65
CA VAL A 74 5.61 -0.59 7.05
C VAL A 74 5.90 -0.58 8.55
N PRO A 75 5.31 -1.50 9.34
CA PRO A 75 5.63 -1.61 10.75
C PRO A 75 7.12 -1.95 10.99
N ILE A 76 7.79 -1.18 11.83
CA ILE A 76 9.09 -1.58 12.40
C ILE A 76 8.83 -2.59 13.51
N GLU A 77 7.86 -2.28 14.36
CA GLU A 77 7.33 -3.18 15.38
C GLU A 77 5.84 -3.39 15.13
N ARG A 78 5.42 -4.65 15.05
CA ARG A 78 4.02 -5.02 14.87
C ARG A 78 3.38 -5.31 16.23
N THR A 79 2.97 -4.26 16.91
CA THR A 79 2.19 -4.43 18.15
C THR A 79 0.80 -5.01 17.84
N PRO A 80 0.09 -5.57 18.85
CA PRO A 80 -1.28 -6.03 18.68
C PRO A 80 -2.23 -4.96 18.13
N GLU A 81 -2.05 -3.70 18.54
CA GLU A 81 -2.85 -2.55 18.09
C GLU A 81 -2.63 -2.28 16.61
N ILE A 82 -1.36 -2.24 16.16
CA ILE A 82 -1.01 -2.06 14.74
C ILE A 82 -1.52 -3.23 13.90
N ALA A 83 -1.38 -4.47 14.37
CA ALA A 83 -1.91 -5.63 13.66
C ALA A 83 -3.43 -5.56 13.50
N LYS A 84 -4.15 -5.16 14.56
CA LYS A 84 -5.61 -4.97 14.54
C LYS A 84 -6.03 -3.85 13.58
N ALA A 85 -5.31 -2.71 13.59
CA ALA A 85 -5.58 -1.60 12.69
C ALA A 85 -5.40 -2.01 11.22
N ILE A 86 -4.31 -2.70 10.89
CA ILE A 86 -4.04 -3.20 9.52
C ILE A 86 -5.14 -4.16 9.06
N ALA A 87 -5.59 -5.08 9.93
CA ALA A 87 -6.67 -6.01 9.63
C ALA A 87 -8.01 -5.29 9.42
N TYR A 88 -8.34 -4.31 10.27
CA TYR A 88 -9.54 -3.49 10.15
C TYR A 88 -9.56 -2.72 8.83
N ILE A 89 -8.47 -2.03 8.51
CA ILE A 89 -8.32 -1.25 7.27
C ILE A 89 -8.46 -2.14 6.03
N GLY A 90 -7.94 -3.36 6.07
CA GLY A 90 -8.02 -4.32 4.97
C GLY A 90 -9.42 -4.89 4.72
N SER A 91 -10.28 -4.89 5.75
CA SER A 91 -11.63 -5.48 5.69
C SER A 91 -12.73 -4.52 5.23
N ARG A 92 -12.44 -3.22 5.07
CA ARG A 92 -13.44 -2.18 4.79
C ARG A 92 -13.03 -1.26 3.63
N SER A 93 -14.03 -0.72 2.93
CA SER A 93 -13.82 0.37 1.97
C SER A 93 -13.66 1.71 2.70
N GLY A 94 -12.70 2.54 2.25
CA GLY A 94 -12.55 3.91 2.74
C GLY A 94 -13.36 4.93 1.95
N LYS A 95 -14.27 4.49 1.08
CA LYS A 95 -15.09 5.40 0.27
C LYS A 95 -16.05 6.20 1.13
N ASP A 96 -16.65 5.55 2.13
CA ASP A 96 -17.73 6.10 2.95
C ASP A 96 -17.37 6.27 4.44
N ILE A 97 -16.21 5.76 4.87
CA ILE A 97 -15.76 5.81 6.27
C ILE A 97 -14.32 6.28 6.38
N ASN A 98 -13.98 6.89 7.51
CA ASN A 98 -12.61 7.29 7.84
C ASN A 98 -11.91 6.19 8.68
N LYS A 99 -11.40 5.18 8.00
CA LYS A 99 -10.74 4.03 8.63
C LYS A 99 -9.54 4.39 9.51
N LEU A 100 -8.83 5.46 9.16
CA LEU A 100 -7.67 5.93 9.92
C LEU A 100 -8.09 6.53 11.26
N ALA A 101 -9.15 7.34 11.27
CA ALA A 101 -9.73 7.87 12.50
C ALA A 101 -10.29 6.75 13.39
N ASP A 102 -11.00 5.78 12.81
CA ASP A 102 -11.54 4.62 13.53
C ASP A 102 -10.45 3.79 14.23
N CYS A 103 -9.24 3.79 13.67
CA CYS A 103 -8.07 3.10 14.24
C CYS A 103 -7.18 4.00 15.12
N ASN A 104 -7.55 5.25 15.36
CA ASN A 104 -6.74 6.25 16.06
C ASN A 104 -5.32 6.41 15.46
N LEU A 105 -5.21 6.35 14.13
CA LEU A 105 -3.96 6.56 13.43
C LEU A 105 -3.80 8.02 13.03
N THR A 106 -2.61 8.56 13.25
CA THR A 106 -2.29 9.96 13.02
C THR A 106 -1.60 10.11 11.66
N LEU A 107 -2.15 10.95 10.79
CA LEU A 107 -1.53 11.29 9.53
C LEU A 107 -0.40 12.31 9.73
N VAL A 108 0.67 12.13 8.95
CA VAL A 108 1.82 13.03 8.87
C VAL A 108 2.05 13.34 7.39
N ASP A 109 2.29 14.60 7.06
CA ASP A 109 2.55 14.98 5.67
C ASP A 109 3.79 14.28 5.10
N GLY A 110 3.70 13.88 3.84
CA GLY A 110 4.84 13.42 3.05
C GLY A 110 5.86 14.54 2.81
N ILE A 111 7.09 14.17 2.48
CA ILE A 111 8.15 15.11 2.10
C ILE A 111 8.19 15.29 0.58
N GLU A 112 8.11 14.19 -0.17
CA GLU A 112 8.27 14.14 -1.62
C GLU A 112 6.95 13.95 -2.37
N VAL A 113 5.88 13.52 -1.67
CA VAL A 113 4.55 13.26 -2.24
C VAL A 113 3.45 13.85 -1.35
N ASN A 114 2.27 14.13 -1.93
CA ASN A 114 1.13 14.65 -1.18
C ASN A 114 0.41 13.58 -0.35
N SER A 115 0.61 12.30 -0.69
CA SER A 115 0.05 11.19 0.07
C SER A 115 0.69 11.13 1.46
N PRO A 116 -0.10 10.98 2.54
CA PRO A 116 0.42 11.07 3.90
C PRO A 116 1.13 9.78 4.36
N ALA A 117 2.00 9.93 5.34
CA ALA A 117 2.51 8.85 6.17
C ALA A 117 1.64 8.64 7.41
N ILE A 118 1.88 7.56 8.15
CA ILE A 118 1.22 7.24 9.42
C ILE A 118 2.26 7.28 10.54
N LYS A 119 2.03 8.12 11.53
CA LYS A 119 2.97 8.35 12.65
C LYS A 119 3.27 7.08 13.44
N GLU A 120 2.27 6.26 13.71
CA GLU A 120 2.35 5.02 14.49
C GLU A 120 3.03 3.89 13.70
N ILE A 121 3.21 4.06 12.37
CA ILE A 121 3.88 3.11 11.48
C ILE A 121 5.01 3.85 10.75
N PRO A 122 6.14 4.10 11.42
CA PRO A 122 7.07 5.16 11.04
C PRO A 122 7.95 4.87 9.81
N LEU A 123 8.12 3.61 9.39
CA LEU A 123 8.85 3.30 8.17
C LEU A 123 7.94 3.55 6.97
N THR A 124 8.26 4.58 6.19
CA THR A 124 7.44 5.03 5.07
C THR A 124 8.23 5.03 3.77
N LEU A 125 7.67 4.42 2.73
CA LEU A 125 8.14 4.57 1.35
C LEU A 125 7.24 5.62 0.67
N GLU A 126 7.83 6.70 0.19
CA GLU A 126 7.12 7.71 -0.62
C GLU A 126 7.30 7.37 -2.09
N CYS A 127 6.20 7.16 -2.80
CA CYS A 127 6.19 6.57 -4.14
C CYS A 127 5.49 7.48 -5.15
N LYS A 128 6.16 7.69 -6.30
CA LYS A 128 5.56 8.25 -7.52
C LYS A 128 5.42 7.14 -8.54
N VAL A 129 4.25 7.01 -9.15
CA VAL A 129 3.98 5.99 -10.16
C VAL A 129 4.77 6.29 -11.42
N ILE A 130 5.68 5.40 -11.80
CA ILE A 130 6.48 5.51 -13.02
C ILE A 130 6.02 4.55 -14.11
N TYR A 131 5.27 3.52 -13.73
CA TYR A 131 4.70 2.54 -14.64
C TYR A 131 3.44 1.93 -14.04
N SER A 132 2.45 1.69 -14.87
CA SER A 132 1.19 1.04 -14.50
C SER A 132 0.74 0.16 -15.66
N GLN A 133 0.35 -1.07 -15.37
CA GLN A 133 -0.15 -2.02 -16.36
C GLN A 133 -1.23 -2.89 -15.73
N GLU A 134 -2.27 -3.15 -16.50
CA GLU A 134 -3.28 -4.14 -16.16
C GLU A 134 -2.70 -5.55 -16.23
N GLN A 135 -3.01 -6.39 -15.24
CA GLN A 135 -2.54 -7.76 -15.19
C GLN A 135 -3.38 -8.63 -16.15
N GLU A 136 -2.71 -9.35 -17.04
CA GLU A 136 -3.36 -10.26 -17.97
C GLU A 136 -3.72 -11.57 -17.26
N ILE A 137 -4.94 -11.66 -16.73
CA ILE A 137 -5.43 -12.80 -15.92
C ILE A 137 -5.33 -14.11 -16.69
N ASP A 138 -5.49 -14.10 -18.02
CA ASP A 138 -5.41 -15.31 -18.84
C ASP A 138 -3.99 -15.91 -18.92
N LYS A 139 -2.96 -15.14 -18.55
CA LYS A 139 -1.57 -15.62 -18.46
C LYS A 139 -1.21 -16.20 -17.10
N ILE A 140 -2.12 -16.14 -16.12
CA ILE A 140 -1.91 -16.70 -14.79
C ILE A 140 -2.20 -18.21 -14.81
N PRO A 141 -1.39 -19.05 -14.16
CA PRO A 141 -1.67 -20.49 -14.02
C PRO A 141 -3.06 -20.75 -13.45
N ALA A 142 -3.76 -21.77 -14.00
CA ALA A 142 -5.17 -22.03 -13.71
C ALA A 142 -5.46 -22.19 -12.20
N GLU A 143 -4.59 -22.87 -11.47
CA GLU A 143 -4.73 -23.08 -10.02
C GLU A 143 -4.64 -21.77 -9.21
N LEU A 144 -3.76 -20.84 -9.61
CA LEU A 144 -3.65 -19.52 -8.98
C LEU A 144 -4.83 -18.63 -9.35
N LYS A 145 -5.29 -18.73 -10.60
CA LYS A 145 -6.48 -18.03 -11.07
C LYS A 145 -7.72 -18.46 -10.28
N GLU A 146 -7.93 -19.76 -10.12
CA GLU A 146 -9.06 -20.30 -9.35
C GLU A 146 -9.00 -19.87 -7.87
N GLN A 147 -7.81 -19.87 -7.28
CA GLN A 147 -7.63 -19.52 -5.87
C GLN A 147 -7.82 -18.01 -5.59
N PHE A 148 -7.28 -17.13 -6.45
CA PHE A 148 -7.18 -15.69 -6.17
C PHE A 148 -8.09 -14.81 -7.04
N TYR A 149 -8.55 -15.33 -8.18
CA TYR A 149 -9.40 -14.62 -9.15
C TYR A 149 -10.60 -15.47 -9.59
N PRO A 150 -11.39 -16.03 -8.64
CA PRO A 150 -12.47 -16.98 -8.97
C PRO A 150 -13.56 -16.41 -9.87
N GLN A 151 -13.67 -15.08 -9.96
CA GLN A 151 -14.67 -14.39 -10.79
C GLN A 151 -14.09 -13.87 -12.11
N ASN A 152 -12.87 -14.23 -12.48
CA ASN A 152 -12.14 -13.68 -13.63
C ASN A 152 -12.06 -12.15 -13.65
N VAL A 153 -12.12 -11.50 -12.51
CA VAL A 153 -11.97 -10.06 -12.35
C VAL A 153 -10.86 -9.76 -11.37
N ASP A 154 -10.06 -8.79 -11.75
CA ASP A 154 -9.05 -8.22 -10.87
C ASP A 154 -9.69 -7.28 -9.84
#